data_bdd7fa1f2624fe64a7edce6c19467760
#
_entry.id   bdd7fa1f2624fe64a7edce6c19467760
#
_cell.length_a   1.000
_cell.length_b   1.000
_cell.length_c   1.000
_cell.angle_alpha   90.00
_cell.angle_beta   90.00
_cell.angle_gamma   90.00
#
_symmetry.space_group_name_H-M   'P 1'
#
loop_
_entity.id
_entity.type
_entity.pdbx_description
1 polymer ?
#
loop_
_entity_poly.entity_id
_entity_poly.type
_entity_poly.pdbx_seq_one_letter_code
_entity_poly.pdbx_strand_id
1 'polypeptide(L)'
;MKIFGFEITRPQDEKQDAVSFVAPQNDDGAITVSSNSLGGFYSTILDMEGSAKSESELITKYRSMAMQPEISPAVGDVVNEAISVELDESVVGITLGEVDLPDKVKERIVEEFDNIIAMLDMANNGYDMFHKFYVDGRLNYHIVINPKDLKKGIIELRYCDPRKLKLIREVD
;
A
#
# COMPACT_ATOMS: atom_id res chain seq x y z
N MET A 1 -45.76 1.66 -19.21
CA MET A 1 -47.18 2.07 -19.27
C MET A 1 -47.41 2.58 -20.68
N LYS A 2 -48.38 2.02 -21.46
CA LYS A 2 -48.62 2.44 -22.84
C LYS A 2 -49.81 3.42 -22.88
N ILE A 3 -49.59 4.63 -23.33
CA ILE A 3 -50.63 5.63 -23.52
C ILE A 3 -50.51 6.13 -24.97
N PHE A 4 -51.60 6.03 -25.74
CA PHE A 4 -51.69 6.45 -27.18
C PHE A 4 -50.59 5.89 -28.11
N GLY A 5 -50.14 4.62 -27.86
CA GLY A 5 -49.15 3.98 -28.73
C GLY A 5 -47.69 4.33 -28.41
N PHE A 6 -47.44 5.19 -27.42
CA PHE A 6 -46.10 5.50 -26.93
C PHE A 6 -45.83 4.75 -25.65
N GLU A 7 -44.67 4.09 -25.59
CA GLU A 7 -44.19 3.42 -24.41
C GLU A 7 -43.40 4.43 -23.56
N ILE A 8 -44.01 4.88 -22.46
CA ILE A 8 -43.33 5.73 -21.49
C ILE A 8 -42.51 4.81 -20.61
N THR A 9 -41.24 4.65 -20.97
CA THR A 9 -40.23 4.07 -20.10
C THR A 9 -39.72 5.19 -19.18
N ARG A 10 -39.81 5.02 -17.88
CA ARG A 10 -39.03 5.90 -16.97
C ARG A 10 -37.57 5.78 -17.36
N PRO A 11 -36.83 6.90 -17.49
CA PRO A 11 -35.39 6.80 -17.54
C PRO A 11 -34.99 5.99 -16.29
N GLN A 12 -34.31 4.87 -16.46
CA GLN A 12 -33.59 4.27 -15.35
C GLN A 12 -32.66 5.37 -14.90
N ASP A 13 -32.82 5.77 -13.62
CA ASP A 13 -31.79 6.53 -12.94
C ASP A 13 -30.50 5.71 -13.15
N GLU A 14 -29.69 6.11 -14.12
CA GLU A 14 -28.29 5.73 -14.13
C GLU A 14 -27.80 6.18 -12.75
N LYS A 15 -27.65 5.20 -11.85
CA LYS A 15 -26.88 5.42 -10.65
C LYS A 15 -25.54 5.94 -11.17
N GLN A 16 -25.34 7.24 -11.12
CA GLN A 16 -24.03 7.80 -11.18
C GLN A 16 -23.29 7.11 -10.04
N ASP A 17 -22.47 6.12 -10.39
CA ASP A 17 -21.53 5.53 -9.46
C ASP A 17 -20.76 6.71 -8.90
N ALA A 18 -21.04 7.02 -7.65
CA ALA A 18 -20.34 8.06 -6.94
C ALA A 18 -18.85 7.70 -7.10
N VAL A 19 -18.08 8.61 -7.67
CA VAL A 19 -16.65 8.43 -7.83
C VAL A 19 -16.09 8.19 -6.44
N SER A 20 -15.87 6.92 -6.13
CA SER A 20 -15.28 6.52 -4.85
C SER A 20 -13.80 6.86 -4.92
N PHE A 21 -13.32 7.66 -3.95
CA PHE A 21 -11.87 7.88 -3.77
C PHE A 21 -11.15 6.64 -3.24
N VAL A 22 -11.90 5.61 -2.88
CA VAL A 22 -11.35 4.31 -2.47
C VAL A 22 -11.05 3.53 -3.75
N ALA A 23 -9.78 3.18 -3.96
CA ALA A 23 -9.37 2.32 -5.05
C ALA A 23 -10.20 1.02 -5.04
N PRO A 24 -10.63 0.52 -6.21
CA PRO A 24 -11.32 -0.78 -6.28
C PRO A 24 -10.47 -1.84 -5.58
N GLN A 25 -11.12 -2.77 -4.87
CA GLN A 25 -10.41 -3.81 -4.09
C GLN A 25 -9.42 -4.66 -4.90
N ASN A 26 -9.52 -4.62 -6.22
CA ASN A 26 -8.65 -5.37 -7.15
C ASN A 26 -7.60 -4.50 -7.85
N ASP A 27 -7.54 -3.18 -7.57
CA ASP A 27 -6.56 -2.27 -8.17
C ASP A 27 -5.41 -1.99 -7.19
N ASP A 28 -4.79 -3.05 -6.70
CA ASP A 28 -3.63 -3.02 -5.81
C ASP A 28 -2.29 -3.09 -6.57
N GLY A 29 -2.33 -2.93 -7.90
CA GLY A 29 -1.17 -3.05 -8.78
C GLY A 29 -0.67 -4.48 -8.96
N ALA A 30 -1.42 -5.49 -8.49
CA ALA A 30 -1.08 -6.89 -8.71
C ALA A 30 -1.45 -7.33 -10.12
N ILE A 31 -0.57 -8.09 -10.77
CA ILE A 31 -0.87 -8.75 -12.02
C ILE A 31 -1.45 -10.12 -11.73
N THR A 32 -2.65 -10.36 -12.23
CA THR A 32 -3.31 -11.66 -12.11
C THR A 32 -2.89 -12.55 -13.27
N VAL A 33 -2.30 -13.72 -12.96
CA VAL A 33 -1.92 -14.74 -13.94
C VAL A 33 -2.82 -15.94 -13.73
N SER A 34 -3.59 -16.36 -14.76
CA SER A 34 -4.36 -17.60 -14.70
C SER A 34 -3.56 -18.76 -15.31
N SER A 35 -3.50 -19.87 -14.60
CA SER A 35 -2.75 -21.09 -15.01
C SER A 35 -3.37 -21.81 -16.20
N ASN A 36 -4.62 -21.51 -16.58
CA ASN A 36 -5.40 -22.26 -17.59
C ASN A 36 -5.19 -21.82 -19.05
N SER A 37 -4.22 -20.96 -19.35
CA SER A 37 -4.01 -20.47 -20.71
C SER A 37 -2.91 -21.30 -21.42
N LEU A 38 -3.31 -22.25 -22.24
CA LEU A 38 -2.46 -23.19 -23.01
C LEU A 38 -1.55 -22.50 -24.07
N GLY A 39 -1.53 -21.22 -24.17
CA GLY A 39 -0.69 -20.41 -25.08
C GLY A 39 -0.22 -19.11 -24.42
N GLY A 40 -0.64 -18.86 -23.19
CA GLY A 40 -0.58 -17.57 -22.55
C GLY A 40 0.72 -17.21 -21.85
N PHE A 41 1.65 -18.15 -21.64
CA PHE A 41 2.85 -17.86 -20.86
C PHE A 41 3.71 -16.76 -21.50
N TYR A 42 3.93 -16.81 -22.81
CA TYR A 42 4.69 -15.78 -23.52
C TYR A 42 3.94 -14.46 -23.67
N SER A 43 2.63 -14.50 -23.90
CA SER A 43 1.82 -13.29 -23.99
C SER A 43 1.63 -12.63 -22.63
N THR A 44 1.48 -13.43 -21.58
CA THR A 44 1.42 -12.95 -20.18
C THR A 44 2.75 -12.31 -19.75
N ILE A 45 3.90 -12.84 -20.19
CA ILE A 45 5.21 -12.24 -19.90
C ILE A 45 5.32 -10.85 -20.56
N LEU A 46 4.84 -10.71 -21.80
CA LEU A 46 4.84 -9.42 -22.51
C LEU A 46 3.93 -8.39 -21.83
N ASP A 47 2.72 -8.78 -21.43
CA ASP A 47 1.79 -7.92 -20.70
C ASP A 47 2.34 -7.57 -19.31
N MET A 48 2.98 -8.52 -18.64
CA MET A 48 3.66 -8.29 -17.37
C MET A 48 4.77 -7.26 -17.49
N GLU A 49 5.59 -7.32 -18.55
CA GLU A 49 6.66 -6.36 -18.78
C GLU A 49 6.12 -4.96 -19.07
N GLY A 50 5.09 -4.86 -19.90
CA GLY A 50 4.41 -3.59 -20.21
C GLY A 50 3.81 -2.92 -18.96
N SER A 51 3.10 -3.69 -18.17
CA SER A 51 2.48 -3.23 -16.92
C SER A 51 3.53 -2.82 -15.86
N ALA A 52 4.60 -3.61 -15.67
CA ALA A 52 5.68 -3.28 -14.75
C ALA A 52 6.44 -2.02 -15.18
N LYS A 53 6.64 -1.83 -16.47
CA LYS A 53 7.29 -0.64 -17.01
C LYS A 53 6.45 0.60 -16.78
N SER A 54 5.15 0.52 -17.02
CA SER A 54 4.24 1.64 -16.80
C SER A 54 4.18 2.05 -15.33
N GLU A 55 4.18 1.11 -14.39
CA GLU A 55 4.16 1.38 -12.97
C GLU A 55 5.46 2.03 -12.46
N SER A 56 6.60 1.52 -12.87
CA SER A 56 7.90 2.12 -12.55
C SER A 56 8.05 3.53 -13.14
N GLU A 57 7.53 3.75 -14.35
CA GLU A 57 7.51 5.07 -14.98
C GLU A 57 6.58 6.04 -14.23
N LEU A 58 5.45 5.56 -13.74
CA LEU A 58 4.49 6.35 -12.98
C LEU A 58 5.10 6.83 -11.65
N ILE A 59 5.72 5.92 -10.88
CA ILE A 59 6.42 6.26 -9.65
C ILE A 59 7.54 7.28 -9.93
N THR A 60 8.28 7.10 -11.02
CA THR A 60 9.33 8.05 -11.40
C THR A 60 8.77 9.44 -11.70
N LYS A 61 7.61 9.53 -12.37
CA LYS A 61 6.91 10.79 -12.60
C LYS A 61 6.44 11.44 -11.30
N TYR A 62 5.85 10.66 -10.38
CA TYR A 62 5.41 11.19 -9.08
C TYR A 62 6.56 11.75 -8.27
N ARG A 63 7.69 11.05 -8.22
CA ARG A 63 8.91 11.56 -7.56
C ARG A 63 9.42 12.85 -8.20
N SER A 64 9.40 12.93 -9.54
CA SER A 64 9.76 14.13 -10.26
C SER A 64 8.80 15.30 -9.99
N MET A 65 7.50 15.02 -9.91
CA MET A 65 6.49 16.04 -9.56
C MET A 65 6.63 16.52 -8.13
N ALA A 66 6.89 15.62 -7.18
CA ALA A 66 7.09 15.97 -5.77
C ALA A 66 8.32 16.89 -5.54
N MET A 67 9.26 16.91 -6.47
CA MET A 67 10.42 17.81 -6.44
C MET A 67 10.13 19.22 -7.01
N GLN A 68 8.95 19.45 -7.60
CA GLN A 68 8.61 20.76 -8.12
C GLN A 68 8.46 21.78 -6.98
N PRO A 69 8.93 23.03 -7.17
CA PRO A 69 8.91 24.06 -6.11
C PRO A 69 7.51 24.36 -5.55
N GLU A 70 6.48 24.18 -6.36
CA GLU A 70 5.08 24.43 -5.98
C GLU A 70 4.47 23.25 -5.19
N ILE A 71 4.98 22.04 -5.42
CA ILE A 71 4.42 20.80 -4.85
C ILE A 71 5.21 20.36 -3.60
N SER A 72 6.53 20.49 -3.64
CA SER A 72 7.41 20.03 -2.56
C SER A 72 7.03 20.58 -1.17
N PRO A 73 6.69 21.88 -1.00
CA PRO A 73 6.25 22.38 0.31
C PRO A 73 4.94 21.75 0.77
N ALA A 74 3.96 21.60 -0.13
CA ALA A 74 2.67 21.00 0.20
C ALA A 74 2.80 19.53 0.62
N VAL A 75 3.67 18.76 -0.05
CA VAL A 75 4.00 17.39 0.37
C VAL A 75 4.68 17.40 1.74
N GLY A 76 5.60 18.34 1.97
CA GLY A 76 6.28 18.52 3.27
C GLY A 76 5.30 18.82 4.40
N ASP A 77 4.31 19.68 4.17
CA ASP A 77 3.29 20.02 5.16
C ASP A 77 2.45 18.79 5.53
N VAL A 78 1.99 18.01 4.54
CA VAL A 78 1.24 16.76 4.78
C VAL A 78 2.08 15.76 5.58
N VAL A 79 3.36 15.59 5.23
CA VAL A 79 4.25 14.67 5.94
C VAL A 79 4.50 15.14 7.37
N ASN A 80 4.72 16.43 7.58
CA ASN A 80 4.91 17.00 8.90
C ASN A 80 3.68 16.82 9.79
N GLU A 81 2.48 17.06 9.27
CA GLU A 81 1.24 16.83 10.04
C GLU A 81 1.04 15.34 10.39
N ALA A 82 1.39 14.43 9.48
CA ALA A 82 1.23 13.00 9.70
C ALA A 82 2.22 12.40 10.70
N ILE A 83 3.43 12.96 10.77
CA ILE A 83 4.54 12.46 11.61
C ILE A 83 4.84 13.43 12.76
N SER A 84 3.99 14.44 12.99
CA SER A 84 4.18 15.33 14.14
C SER A 84 4.01 14.56 15.45
N VAL A 85 4.98 14.70 16.35
CA VAL A 85 5.00 14.06 17.66
C VAL A 85 4.98 15.14 18.71
N GLU A 86 4.12 15.02 19.70
CA GLU A 86 4.24 15.79 20.93
C GLU A 86 5.44 15.30 21.75
N LEU A 87 6.03 16.18 22.56
CA LEU A 87 7.36 16.04 23.17
C LEU A 87 7.62 14.79 24.00
N ASP A 88 6.63 13.93 24.27
CA ASP A 88 6.76 12.70 25.06
C ASP A 88 6.03 11.49 24.44
N GLU A 89 5.57 11.58 23.18
CA GLU A 89 4.84 10.50 22.53
C GLU A 89 5.67 9.83 21.44
N SER A 90 5.47 8.53 21.24
CA SER A 90 6.04 7.81 20.11
C SER A 90 5.28 8.15 18.82
N VAL A 91 5.98 8.25 17.69
CA VAL A 91 5.40 8.54 16.36
C VAL A 91 4.26 7.58 16.01
N VAL A 92 4.36 6.34 16.46
CA VAL A 92 3.37 5.27 16.23
C VAL A 92 3.19 4.48 17.51
N GLY A 93 1.93 4.28 17.90
CA GLY A 93 1.57 3.49 19.09
C GLY A 93 0.57 2.40 18.75
N ILE A 94 0.48 1.39 19.61
CA ILE A 94 -0.53 0.33 19.54
C ILE A 94 -1.46 0.41 20.75
N THR A 95 -2.78 0.36 20.50
CA THR A 95 -3.80 0.36 21.55
C THR A 95 -4.54 -0.98 21.54
N LEU A 96 -4.45 -1.75 22.63
CA LEU A 96 -5.05 -3.07 22.79
C LEU A 96 -6.17 -3.10 23.84
N GLY A 97 -6.65 -1.93 24.30
CA GLY A 97 -7.64 -1.82 25.38
C GLY A 97 -8.97 -2.54 25.08
N GLU A 98 -9.44 -2.45 23.84
CA GLU A 98 -10.73 -3.02 23.42
C GLU A 98 -10.65 -4.49 22.96
N VAL A 99 -9.45 -5.06 22.91
CA VAL A 99 -9.24 -6.44 22.45
C VAL A 99 -9.37 -7.42 23.61
N ASP A 100 -10.24 -8.42 23.47
CA ASP A 100 -10.45 -9.47 24.49
C ASP A 100 -9.34 -10.53 24.38
N LEU A 101 -8.19 -10.21 24.97
CA LEU A 101 -7.03 -11.08 25.07
C LEU A 101 -6.47 -11.08 26.49
N PRO A 102 -5.85 -12.19 26.95
CA PRO A 102 -5.15 -12.22 28.22
C PRO A 102 -4.00 -11.19 28.27
N ASP A 103 -3.80 -10.57 29.44
CA ASP A 103 -2.80 -9.50 29.62
C ASP A 103 -1.40 -9.89 29.15
N LYS A 104 -0.97 -11.13 29.44
CA LYS A 104 0.34 -11.66 28.98
C LYS A 104 0.48 -11.67 27.45
N VAL A 105 -0.63 -11.86 26.74
CA VAL A 105 -0.63 -11.83 25.26
C VAL A 105 -0.56 -10.40 24.78
N LYS A 106 -1.28 -9.49 25.42
CA LYS A 106 -1.21 -8.04 25.12
C LYS A 106 0.19 -7.49 25.34
N GLU A 107 0.81 -7.80 26.47
CA GLU A 107 2.20 -7.41 26.75
C GLU A 107 3.16 -7.91 25.67
N ARG A 108 3.01 -9.17 25.25
CA ARG A 108 3.85 -9.74 24.19
C ARG A 108 3.65 -9.05 22.84
N ILE A 109 2.42 -8.69 22.51
CA ILE A 109 2.12 -7.97 21.25
C ILE A 109 2.77 -6.59 21.27
N VAL A 110 2.69 -5.87 22.39
CA VAL A 110 3.34 -4.56 22.55
C VAL A 110 4.86 -4.70 22.41
N GLU A 111 5.46 -5.67 23.09
CA GLU A 111 6.91 -5.93 23.02
C GLU A 111 7.38 -6.21 21.58
N GLU A 112 6.67 -7.07 20.84
CA GLU A 112 7.01 -7.36 19.44
C GLU A 112 6.76 -6.18 18.51
N PHE A 113 5.73 -5.37 18.79
CA PHE A 113 5.48 -4.12 18.07
C PHE A 113 6.64 -3.13 18.27
N ASP A 114 7.06 -2.92 19.51
CA ASP A 114 8.17 -2.02 19.84
C ASP A 114 9.48 -2.48 19.16
N ASN A 115 9.71 -3.79 19.09
CA ASN A 115 10.85 -4.35 18.36
C ASN A 115 10.80 -3.99 16.86
N ILE A 116 9.63 -4.05 16.23
CA ILE A 116 9.47 -3.68 14.82
C ILE A 116 9.70 -2.18 14.62
N ILE A 117 9.13 -1.35 15.48
CA ILE A 117 9.32 0.11 15.42
C ILE A 117 10.79 0.49 15.60
N ALA A 118 11.50 -0.20 16.51
CA ALA A 118 12.94 -0.02 16.70
C ALA A 118 13.75 -0.47 15.47
N MET A 119 13.40 -1.60 14.83
CA MET A 119 14.06 -2.04 13.59
C MET A 119 13.87 -1.07 12.42
N LEU A 120 12.72 -0.40 12.36
CA LEU A 120 12.43 0.63 11.37
C LEU A 120 13.14 1.95 11.68
N ASP A 121 13.62 2.11 12.92
CA ASP A 121 14.18 3.36 13.44
C ASP A 121 13.22 4.53 13.14
N MET A 122 11.94 4.34 13.54
CA MET A 122 10.84 5.22 13.17
C MET A 122 11.08 6.66 13.67
N ALA A 123 11.75 6.83 14.79
CA ALA A 123 12.06 8.14 15.35
C ALA A 123 12.95 8.98 14.41
N ASN A 124 13.92 8.35 13.74
CA ASN A 124 14.84 9.05 12.84
C ASN A 124 14.40 9.01 11.37
N ASN A 125 13.75 7.92 10.95
CA ASN A 125 13.41 7.68 9.55
C ASN A 125 11.92 7.85 9.23
N GLY A 126 11.05 8.12 10.22
CA GLY A 126 9.60 8.18 10.05
C GLY A 126 9.18 9.20 8.98
N TYR A 127 9.78 10.38 8.97
CA TYR A 127 9.53 11.39 7.96
C TYR A 127 9.81 10.88 6.54
N ASP A 128 11.00 10.33 6.33
CA ASP A 128 11.42 9.81 5.02
C ASP A 128 10.57 8.62 4.57
N MET A 129 10.18 7.76 5.51
CA MET A 129 9.31 6.62 5.24
C MET A 129 7.93 7.07 4.80
N PHE A 130 7.32 7.99 5.54
CA PHE A 130 6.00 8.49 5.20
C PHE A 130 6.03 9.33 3.91
N HIS A 131 7.07 10.15 3.70
CA HIS A 131 7.26 10.88 2.46
C HIS A 131 7.33 9.94 1.24
N LYS A 132 8.12 8.85 1.33
CA LYS A 132 8.20 7.84 0.27
C LYS A 132 6.85 7.15 0.05
N PHE A 133 6.15 6.79 1.12
CA PHE A 133 4.83 6.20 1.03
C PHE A 133 3.83 7.13 0.35
N TYR A 134 3.81 8.41 0.74
CA TYR A 134 2.89 9.40 0.20
C TYR A 134 3.13 9.68 -1.29
N VAL A 135 4.39 9.79 -1.71
CA VAL A 135 4.77 10.06 -3.10
C VAL A 135 4.66 8.83 -3.99
N ASP A 136 5.14 7.67 -3.53
CA ASP A 136 5.18 6.44 -4.33
C ASP A 136 3.86 5.65 -4.28
N GLY A 137 2.96 5.95 -3.33
CA GLY A 137 1.72 5.22 -3.08
C GLY A 137 1.92 3.87 -2.42
N ARG A 138 3.14 3.47 -2.14
CA ARG A 138 3.48 2.17 -1.50
C ARG A 138 4.83 2.21 -0.82
N LEU A 139 4.97 1.35 0.19
CA LEU A 139 6.22 1.15 0.92
C LEU A 139 6.48 -0.36 1.08
N ASN A 140 7.62 -0.82 0.60
CA ASN A 140 7.93 -2.25 0.59
C ASN A 140 9.19 -2.54 1.40
N TYR A 141 9.13 -3.59 2.22
CA TYR A 141 10.26 -4.10 2.97
C TYR A 141 10.45 -5.60 2.73
N HIS A 142 11.69 -6.00 2.54
CA HIS A 142 12.08 -7.39 2.59
C HIS A 142 12.34 -7.79 4.05
N ILE A 143 11.56 -8.74 4.52
CA ILE A 143 11.67 -9.29 5.87
C ILE A 143 12.77 -10.35 5.88
N VAL A 144 13.84 -10.10 6.64
CA VAL A 144 14.95 -11.06 6.80
C VAL A 144 14.72 -11.88 8.06
N ILE A 145 14.69 -13.20 7.90
CA ILE A 145 14.57 -14.16 9.00
C ILE A 145 15.74 -15.15 8.97
N ASN A 146 16.09 -15.76 10.11
CA ASN A 146 17.06 -16.82 10.14
C ASN A 146 16.40 -18.18 9.85
N PRO A 147 16.65 -18.84 8.70
CA PRO A 147 16.03 -20.12 8.38
C PRO A 147 16.47 -21.26 9.31
N LYS A 148 17.59 -21.10 10.03
CA LYS A 148 18.08 -22.10 11.00
C LYS A 148 17.51 -21.92 12.39
N ASP A 149 16.97 -20.75 12.71
CA ASP A 149 16.40 -20.42 14.02
C ASP A 149 15.21 -19.46 13.85
N LEU A 150 14.07 -20.02 13.50
CA LEU A 150 12.83 -19.27 13.29
C LEU A 150 12.30 -18.61 14.58
N LYS A 151 12.76 -19.07 15.76
CA LYS A 151 12.33 -18.51 17.05
C LYS A 151 12.84 -17.09 17.27
N LYS A 152 13.89 -16.70 16.56
CA LYS A 152 14.43 -15.33 16.61
C LYS A 152 13.53 -14.31 15.93
N GLY A 153 12.51 -14.75 15.19
CA GLY A 153 11.60 -13.86 14.47
C GLY A 153 12.29 -13.07 13.37
N ILE A 154 11.88 -11.82 13.20
CA ILE A 154 12.44 -10.90 12.22
C ILE A 154 13.78 -10.38 12.72
N ILE A 155 14.81 -10.45 11.88
CA ILE A 155 16.16 -9.97 12.20
C ILE A 155 16.37 -8.56 11.64
N GLU A 156 15.84 -8.30 10.45
CA GLU A 156 16.07 -7.05 9.74
C GLU A 156 14.91 -6.77 8.77
N LEU A 157 14.58 -5.49 8.60
CA LEU A 157 13.65 -4.99 7.60
C LEU A 157 14.44 -4.15 6.58
N ARG A 158 14.55 -4.64 5.33
CA ARG A 158 15.27 -3.98 4.26
C ARG A 158 14.30 -3.26 3.35
N TYR A 159 14.43 -1.95 3.24
CA TYR A 159 13.65 -1.19 2.26
C TYR A 159 13.92 -1.67 0.83
N CYS A 160 12.84 -1.87 0.08
CA CYS A 160 12.88 -2.21 -1.33
C CYS A 160 12.22 -1.10 -2.16
N ASP A 161 12.96 -0.56 -3.12
CA ASP A 161 12.39 0.45 -4.04
C ASP A 161 11.22 -0.19 -4.83
N PRO A 162 10.00 0.39 -4.76
CA PRO A 162 8.82 -0.17 -5.42
C PRO A 162 8.96 -0.31 -6.93
N ARG A 163 9.85 0.47 -7.56
CA ARG A 163 10.15 0.33 -9.00
C ARG A 163 10.87 -0.97 -9.37
N LYS A 164 11.46 -1.67 -8.37
CA LYS A 164 12.18 -2.93 -8.54
C LYS A 164 11.35 -4.14 -8.17
N LEU A 165 10.15 -3.92 -7.65
CA LEU A 165 9.24 -4.98 -7.20
C LEU A 165 8.02 -5.05 -8.11
N LYS A 166 7.49 -6.25 -8.23
CA LYS A 166 6.27 -6.54 -8.95
C LYS A 166 5.44 -7.52 -8.16
N LEU A 167 4.19 -7.18 -7.93
CA LEU A 167 3.24 -8.07 -7.29
C LEU A 167 2.59 -8.94 -8.37
N ILE A 168 2.73 -10.25 -8.24
CA ILE A 168 2.10 -11.23 -9.13
C ILE A 168 1.12 -12.04 -8.30
N ARG A 169 -0.12 -12.11 -8.77
CA ARG A 169 -1.17 -12.95 -8.19
C ARG A 169 -1.47 -14.08 -9.14
N GLU A 170 -1.19 -15.31 -8.72
CA GLU A 170 -1.60 -16.51 -9.43
C GLU A 170 -3.00 -16.90 -8.98
N VAL A 171 -3.89 -17.12 -9.95
CA VAL A 171 -5.27 -17.58 -9.70
C VAL A 171 -5.41 -18.94 -10.37
N ASP A 172 -5.69 -19.98 -9.58
CA ASP A 172 -5.96 -21.34 -10.01
C ASP A 172 -7.32 -21.47 -10.74
#